data_3428ccf9ce0dcebe42716c0535d6d70d
#
_entry.id   3428ccf9ce0dcebe42716c0535d6d70d
#
_cell.length_a   1.000
_cell.length_b   1.000
_cell.length_c   1.000
_cell.angle_alpha   90.00
_cell.angle_beta   90.00
_cell.angle_gamma   90.00
#
_symmetry.space_group_name_H-M   'P 1'
#
loop_
_entity.id
_entity.type
_entity.pdbx_description
1 polymer ?
#
loop_
_entity_poly.entity_id
_entity_poly.type
_entity_poly.pdbx_seq_one_letter_code
_entity_poly.pdbx_strand_id
1 'polypeptide(L)'
;MTTNPRFLLIFAHPDDETFVAAGLICRYGAAGASFALVSATRGDAGRLGDPPLCTREALPERREDELRQSAALLGIRHIHILNYRDKRLSDASVSTIRTELVDIICTHRPHVVVTFDPSGMNGHPDHVAISRFAMDAVSMARKPRSLSCSIKPYSVQRVLWTSSIAPWETTQPLDLRTAPGVDFLLDVSAHKEAKAAALRLYQTQHVPITRCFFSKSDVDDILSRETFRQAYGPALDLVPCNDVLTGINLNT
;
A
#
# COMPACT_ATOMS: atom_id res chain seq x y z
N MET A 1 -26.20 4.65 11.98
CA MET A 1 -25.12 3.65 12.13
C MET A 1 -23.91 4.22 11.40
N THR A 2 -22.81 4.48 12.09
CA THR A 2 -21.56 4.90 11.43
C THR A 2 -21.01 3.74 10.63
N THR A 3 -20.78 3.95 9.34
CA THR A 3 -20.18 2.91 8.49
C THR A 3 -18.67 2.79 8.83
N ASN A 4 -18.17 1.58 8.92
CA ASN A 4 -16.74 1.34 9.17
C ASN A 4 -15.88 1.93 8.04
N PRO A 5 -14.70 2.49 8.36
CA PRO A 5 -13.77 2.96 7.33
C PRO A 5 -13.38 1.84 6.37
N ARG A 6 -13.29 2.16 5.08
CA ARG A 6 -12.86 1.23 4.03
C ARG A 6 -11.61 1.76 3.36
N PHE A 7 -10.57 0.93 3.32
CA PHE A 7 -9.30 1.24 2.68
C PHE A 7 -9.07 0.32 1.48
N LEU A 8 -8.47 0.85 0.44
CA LEU A 8 -7.93 0.08 -0.68
C LEU A 8 -6.45 0.41 -0.84
N LEU A 9 -5.63 -0.62 -0.73
CA LEU A 9 -4.19 -0.54 -0.94
C LEU A 9 -3.91 -0.96 -2.39
N ILE A 10 -3.19 -0.16 -3.17
CA ILE A 10 -2.87 -0.45 -4.56
C ILE A 10 -1.36 -0.40 -4.72
N PHE A 11 -0.73 -1.57 -4.82
CA PHE A 11 0.72 -1.72 -4.88
C PHE A 11 1.16 -2.60 -6.05
N ALA A 12 2.46 -2.58 -6.34
CA ALA A 12 3.05 -3.27 -7.47
C ALA A 12 3.33 -4.74 -7.19
N HIS A 13 3.88 -5.03 -5.99
CA HIS A 13 4.42 -6.36 -5.68
C HIS A 13 3.88 -6.89 -4.35
N PRO A 14 3.87 -8.22 -4.15
CA PRO A 14 3.75 -8.82 -2.83
C PRO A 14 4.89 -8.35 -1.93
N ASP A 15 4.64 -7.84 -0.76
CA ASP A 15 5.47 -7.24 0.28
C ASP A 15 5.33 -5.71 0.41
N ASP A 16 5.02 -4.98 -0.64
CA ASP A 16 4.91 -3.52 -0.61
C ASP A 16 3.99 -3.03 0.51
N GLU A 17 2.81 -3.67 0.69
CA GLU A 17 1.84 -3.30 1.72
C GLU A 17 2.41 -3.41 3.13
N THR A 18 3.28 -4.38 3.32
CA THR A 18 3.90 -4.64 4.63
C THR A 18 5.05 -3.68 4.91
N PHE A 19 5.82 -3.33 3.88
CA PHE A 19 6.89 -2.35 4.01
C PHE A 19 6.37 -0.98 4.45
N VAL A 20 5.26 -0.53 3.88
CA VAL A 20 4.87 0.89 3.97
C VAL A 20 3.58 1.15 4.73
N ALA A 21 2.72 0.14 4.97
CA ALA A 21 1.39 0.34 5.51
C ALA A 21 0.92 -0.72 6.52
N ALA A 22 1.75 -1.67 6.95
CA ALA A 22 1.33 -2.71 7.89
C ALA A 22 0.84 -2.13 9.23
N GLY A 23 1.49 -1.10 9.73
CA GLY A 23 1.09 -0.40 10.94
C GLY A 23 -0.25 0.33 10.78
N LEU A 24 -0.45 1.01 9.65
CA LEU A 24 -1.74 1.63 9.29
C LEU A 24 -2.84 0.57 9.26
N ILE A 25 -2.59 -0.57 8.59
CA ILE A 25 -3.56 -1.66 8.50
C ILE A 25 -3.94 -2.16 9.89
N CYS A 26 -2.96 -2.46 10.74
CA CYS A 26 -3.21 -2.95 12.10
C CYS A 26 -3.95 -1.91 12.95
N ARG A 27 -3.52 -0.64 12.92
CA ARG A 27 -4.10 0.44 13.73
C ARG A 27 -5.57 0.67 13.39
N TYR A 28 -5.88 0.84 12.11
CA TYR A 28 -7.27 1.09 11.71
C TYR A 28 -8.11 -0.18 11.68
N GLY A 29 -7.52 -1.34 11.41
CA GLY A 29 -8.19 -2.65 11.54
C GLY A 29 -8.68 -2.91 12.97
N ALA A 30 -7.85 -2.63 13.97
CA ALA A 30 -8.24 -2.70 15.39
C ALA A 30 -9.39 -1.74 15.73
N ALA A 31 -9.51 -0.62 15.01
CA ALA A 31 -10.62 0.34 15.13
C ALA A 31 -11.84 -0.02 14.24
N GLY A 32 -11.86 -1.21 13.62
CA GLY A 32 -12.99 -1.72 12.85
C GLY A 32 -12.97 -1.37 11.35
N ALA A 33 -11.88 -0.80 10.82
CA ALA A 33 -11.75 -0.57 9.38
C ALA A 33 -11.65 -1.89 8.60
N SER A 34 -12.09 -1.87 7.35
CA SER A 34 -11.90 -2.96 6.39
C SER A 34 -10.88 -2.60 5.33
N PHE A 35 -10.12 -3.61 4.88
CA PHE A 35 -9.05 -3.45 3.92
C PHE A 35 -9.23 -4.38 2.73
N ALA A 36 -8.99 -3.83 1.53
CA ALA A 36 -8.74 -4.59 0.31
C ALA A 36 -7.35 -4.23 -0.23
N LEU A 37 -6.70 -5.20 -0.87
CA LEU A 37 -5.35 -5.07 -1.40
C LEU A 37 -5.33 -5.45 -2.88
N VAL A 38 -4.66 -4.64 -3.68
CA VAL A 38 -4.26 -4.95 -5.04
C VAL A 38 -2.75 -5.12 -5.07
N SER A 39 -2.29 -6.27 -5.54
CA SER A 39 -0.92 -6.48 -6.00
C SER A 39 -0.95 -6.58 -7.52
N ALA A 40 -0.32 -5.65 -8.23
CA ALA A 40 -0.38 -5.63 -9.69
C ALA A 40 0.36 -6.82 -10.33
N THR A 41 1.41 -7.32 -9.68
CA THR A 41 2.22 -8.45 -10.13
C THR A 41 2.24 -9.56 -9.07
N ARG A 42 2.81 -10.70 -9.43
CA ARG A 42 3.15 -11.77 -8.47
C ARG A 42 4.59 -11.68 -7.98
N GLY A 43 5.33 -10.63 -8.37
CA GLY A 43 6.74 -10.49 -8.02
C GLY A 43 7.65 -11.55 -8.63
N ASP A 44 7.34 -12.00 -9.86
CA ASP A 44 7.99 -13.09 -10.56
C ASP A 44 9.47 -12.82 -10.93
N ALA A 45 9.91 -11.56 -10.90
CA ALA A 45 11.31 -11.17 -11.08
C ALA A 45 12.04 -10.83 -9.78
N GLY A 46 11.41 -11.08 -8.62
CA GLY A 46 11.97 -10.85 -7.28
C GLY A 46 13.10 -11.81 -6.91
N ARG A 47 13.54 -11.75 -5.66
CA ARG A 47 14.55 -12.68 -5.11
C ARG A 47 13.94 -14.05 -4.84
N LEU A 48 14.80 -15.06 -4.78
CA LEU A 48 14.40 -16.44 -4.48
C LEU A 48 14.62 -16.80 -2.99
N GLY A 49 15.09 -15.85 -2.18
CA GLY A 49 15.67 -16.10 -0.87
C GLY A 49 17.19 -16.27 -0.95
N ASP A 50 17.85 -16.38 0.21
CA ASP A 50 19.27 -16.68 0.34
C ASP A 50 19.49 -17.57 1.57
N PRO A 51 19.75 -18.89 1.40
CA PRO A 51 19.77 -19.61 0.13
C PRO A 51 18.43 -19.62 -0.61
N PRO A 52 18.40 -19.93 -1.94
CA PRO A 52 17.15 -19.98 -2.68
C PRO A 52 16.14 -20.98 -2.10
N LEU A 53 14.91 -20.51 -1.90
CA LEU A 53 13.79 -21.27 -1.31
C LEU A 53 12.90 -21.93 -2.36
N CYS A 54 13.03 -21.53 -3.63
CA CYS A 54 12.26 -22.07 -4.74
C CYS A 54 13.01 -21.86 -6.06
N THR A 55 12.51 -22.45 -7.15
CA THR A 55 12.99 -22.15 -8.50
C THR A 55 12.38 -20.83 -9.01
N ARG A 56 12.89 -20.30 -10.13
CA ARG A 56 12.35 -19.09 -10.76
C ARG A 56 10.90 -19.28 -11.20
N GLU A 57 10.58 -20.46 -11.72
CA GLU A 57 9.25 -20.82 -12.22
C GLU A 57 8.22 -20.91 -11.09
N ALA A 58 8.64 -21.38 -9.90
CA ALA A 58 7.78 -21.50 -8.72
C ALA A 58 7.67 -20.20 -7.91
N LEU A 59 8.50 -19.19 -8.19
CA LEU A 59 8.52 -17.95 -7.42
C LEU A 59 7.19 -17.20 -7.39
N PRO A 60 6.43 -17.05 -8.50
CA PRO A 60 5.15 -16.34 -8.48
C PRO A 60 4.14 -16.95 -7.50
N GLU A 61 4.03 -18.28 -7.46
CA GLU A 61 3.15 -19.00 -6.53
C GLU A 61 3.64 -18.83 -5.08
N ARG A 62 4.95 -18.99 -4.87
CA ARG A 62 5.54 -18.81 -3.55
C ARG A 62 5.30 -17.42 -2.97
N ARG A 63 5.49 -16.36 -3.77
CA ARG A 63 5.26 -14.98 -3.35
C ARG A 63 3.76 -14.66 -3.15
N GLU A 64 2.89 -15.27 -3.93
CA GLU A 64 1.45 -15.18 -3.69
C GLU A 64 1.08 -15.81 -2.34
N ASP A 65 1.64 -16.97 -1.99
CA ASP A 65 1.41 -17.62 -0.70
C ASP A 65 1.91 -16.74 0.47
N GLU A 66 3.09 -16.14 0.33
CA GLU A 66 3.65 -15.20 1.31
C GLU A 66 2.74 -13.99 1.49
N LEU A 67 2.23 -13.40 0.39
CA LEU A 67 1.27 -12.30 0.42
C LEU A 67 -0.03 -12.70 1.14
N ARG A 68 -0.58 -13.87 0.85
CA ARG A 68 -1.82 -14.33 1.48
C ARG A 68 -1.66 -14.56 2.97
N GLN A 69 -0.51 -15.11 3.40
CA GLN A 69 -0.19 -15.28 4.81
C GLN A 69 -0.04 -13.96 5.54
N SER A 70 0.71 -12.99 4.95
CA SER A 70 0.87 -11.64 5.47
C SER A 70 -0.48 -10.92 5.56
N ALA A 71 -1.27 -10.95 4.50
CA ALA A 71 -2.59 -10.34 4.46
C ALA A 71 -3.54 -10.92 5.53
N ALA A 72 -3.52 -12.24 5.73
CA ALA A 72 -4.32 -12.90 6.76
C ALA A 72 -3.92 -12.44 8.17
N LEU A 73 -2.62 -12.34 8.45
CA LEU A 73 -2.09 -11.85 9.72
C LEU A 73 -2.51 -10.39 9.97
N LEU A 74 -2.46 -9.55 8.93
CA LEU A 74 -2.83 -8.13 8.99
C LEU A 74 -4.35 -7.90 8.96
N GLY A 75 -5.17 -8.95 8.74
CA GLY A 75 -6.63 -8.83 8.69
C GLY A 75 -7.17 -8.29 7.36
N ILE A 76 -6.39 -8.33 6.28
CA ILE A 76 -6.86 -7.97 4.93
C ILE A 76 -7.69 -9.13 4.37
N ARG A 77 -8.96 -8.86 4.04
CA ARG A 77 -9.91 -9.91 3.62
C ARG A 77 -10.02 -10.09 2.11
N HIS A 78 -9.72 -9.05 1.34
CA HIS A 78 -9.89 -9.04 -0.11
C HIS A 78 -8.55 -8.76 -0.77
N ILE A 79 -8.07 -9.71 -1.58
CA ILE A 79 -6.80 -9.61 -2.30
C ILE A 79 -7.09 -9.78 -3.79
N HIS A 80 -6.65 -8.80 -4.58
CA HIS A 80 -6.68 -8.83 -6.04
C HIS A 80 -5.26 -8.90 -6.56
N ILE A 81 -4.94 -9.95 -7.31
CA ILE A 81 -3.66 -10.10 -7.99
C ILE A 81 -3.93 -9.98 -9.49
N LEU A 82 -3.37 -8.94 -10.13
CA LEU A 82 -3.69 -8.61 -11.52
C LEU A 82 -2.84 -9.37 -12.55
N ASN A 83 -1.84 -10.11 -12.11
CA ASN A 83 -0.99 -10.96 -12.95
C ASN A 83 -0.17 -10.23 -14.03
N TYR A 84 0.12 -8.94 -13.87
CA TYR A 84 1.09 -8.24 -14.71
C TYR A 84 2.51 -8.73 -14.41
N ARG A 85 3.41 -8.59 -15.38
CA ARG A 85 4.80 -9.05 -15.24
C ARG A 85 5.60 -8.06 -14.37
N ASP A 86 6.27 -8.58 -13.36
CA ASP A 86 7.21 -7.85 -12.52
C ASP A 86 8.36 -7.26 -13.38
N LYS A 87 8.77 -6.03 -13.06
CA LYS A 87 9.69 -5.16 -13.80
C LYS A 87 9.21 -4.71 -15.18
N ARG A 88 7.97 -5.02 -15.54
CA ARG A 88 7.38 -4.70 -16.84
C ARG A 88 5.98 -4.08 -16.70
N LEU A 89 5.62 -3.61 -15.50
CA LEU A 89 4.30 -3.02 -15.28
C LEU A 89 4.09 -1.76 -16.13
N SER A 90 5.15 -1.01 -16.42
CA SER A 90 5.10 0.14 -17.34
C SER A 90 4.66 -0.21 -18.77
N ASP A 91 4.81 -1.49 -19.18
CA ASP A 91 4.40 -1.97 -20.50
C ASP A 91 2.92 -2.37 -20.56
N ALA A 92 2.23 -2.35 -19.42
CA ALA A 92 0.81 -2.70 -19.34
C ALA A 92 -0.04 -1.76 -20.19
N SER A 93 -1.08 -2.31 -20.83
CA SER A 93 -2.10 -1.48 -21.47
C SER A 93 -2.75 -0.55 -20.48
N VAL A 94 -2.55 0.76 -20.64
CA VAL A 94 -3.12 1.80 -19.74
C VAL A 94 -4.64 1.66 -19.63
N SER A 95 -5.33 1.36 -20.73
CA SER A 95 -6.78 1.21 -20.72
C SER A 95 -7.22 -0.03 -19.95
N THR A 96 -6.50 -1.14 -20.05
CA THR A 96 -6.84 -2.40 -19.39
C THR A 96 -6.66 -2.29 -17.88
N ILE A 97 -5.44 -1.98 -17.43
CA ILE A 97 -5.15 -1.90 -15.99
C ILE A 97 -6.00 -0.82 -15.30
N ARG A 98 -6.22 0.31 -15.97
CA ARG A 98 -7.09 1.36 -15.44
C ARG A 98 -8.53 0.87 -15.26
N THR A 99 -9.07 0.12 -16.23
CA THR A 99 -10.43 -0.43 -16.13
C THR A 99 -10.53 -1.41 -14.97
N GLU A 100 -9.58 -2.32 -14.83
CA GLU A 100 -9.52 -3.27 -13.70
C GLU A 100 -9.49 -2.54 -12.35
N LEU A 101 -8.63 -1.53 -12.20
CA LEU A 101 -8.54 -0.75 -10.97
C LEU A 101 -9.82 0.07 -10.70
N VAL A 102 -10.46 0.63 -11.72
CA VAL A 102 -11.74 1.34 -11.60
C VAL A 102 -12.83 0.39 -11.11
N ASP A 103 -12.90 -0.83 -11.63
CA ASP A 103 -13.88 -1.82 -11.21
C ASP A 103 -13.69 -2.23 -9.74
N ILE A 104 -12.43 -2.41 -9.33
CA ILE A 104 -12.08 -2.70 -7.93
C ILE A 104 -12.47 -1.53 -7.02
N ILE A 105 -12.13 -0.29 -7.38
CA ILE A 105 -12.50 0.91 -6.61
C ILE A 105 -14.03 1.02 -6.47
N CYS A 106 -14.76 0.88 -7.56
CA CYS A 106 -16.21 1.01 -7.54
C CYS A 106 -16.91 -0.14 -6.79
N THR A 107 -16.29 -1.32 -6.74
CA THR A 107 -16.79 -2.49 -6.01
C THR A 107 -16.57 -2.33 -4.50
N HIS A 108 -15.35 -1.99 -4.09
CA HIS A 108 -14.98 -1.87 -2.67
C HIS A 108 -15.41 -0.53 -2.05
N ARG A 109 -15.63 0.50 -2.87
CA ARG A 109 -16.04 1.84 -2.44
C ARG A 109 -15.18 2.38 -1.28
N PRO A 110 -13.84 2.44 -1.44
CA PRO A 110 -12.94 2.81 -0.36
C PRO A 110 -13.06 4.30 -0.02
N HIS A 111 -13.09 4.66 1.25
CA HIS A 111 -12.98 6.05 1.67
C HIS A 111 -11.56 6.58 1.41
N VAL A 112 -10.56 5.70 1.62
CA VAL A 112 -9.14 6.03 1.46
C VAL A 112 -8.48 5.01 0.53
N VAL A 113 -7.71 5.51 -0.44
CA VAL A 113 -6.79 4.73 -1.28
C VAL A 113 -5.37 5.03 -0.84
N VAL A 114 -4.53 4.00 -0.73
CA VAL A 114 -3.10 4.12 -0.43
C VAL A 114 -2.31 3.54 -1.59
N THR A 115 -1.31 4.27 -2.08
CA THR A 115 -0.42 3.83 -3.16
C THR A 115 0.95 4.51 -3.04
N PHE A 116 1.90 4.20 -3.93
CA PHE A 116 3.17 4.90 -3.97
C PHE A 116 3.02 6.35 -4.42
N ASP A 117 3.97 7.19 -4.02
CA ASP A 117 4.13 8.53 -4.57
C ASP A 117 4.57 8.47 -6.06
N PRO A 118 4.51 9.57 -6.82
CA PRO A 118 4.88 9.58 -8.24
C PRO A 118 6.34 9.20 -8.53
N SER A 119 7.24 9.33 -7.55
CA SER A 119 8.63 8.88 -7.69
C SER A 119 8.80 7.38 -7.47
N GLY A 120 7.75 6.69 -6.99
CA GLY A 120 7.78 5.27 -6.65
C GLY A 120 8.59 4.99 -5.39
N MET A 121 8.69 5.97 -4.48
CA MET A 121 9.40 5.93 -3.21
C MET A 121 10.92 5.68 -3.36
N ASN A 122 11.33 4.62 -4.04
CA ASN A 122 12.72 4.22 -4.27
C ASN A 122 13.12 4.26 -5.76
N GLY A 123 12.28 4.84 -6.61
CA GLY A 123 12.50 4.93 -8.06
C GLY A 123 12.27 3.61 -8.81
N HIS A 124 11.66 2.59 -8.19
CA HIS A 124 11.34 1.34 -8.90
C HIS A 124 10.33 1.60 -10.02
N PRO A 125 10.60 1.17 -11.29
CA PRO A 125 9.73 1.47 -12.42
C PRO A 125 8.28 1.02 -12.23
N ASP A 126 8.05 -0.14 -11.60
CA ASP A 126 6.72 -0.65 -11.34
C ASP A 126 5.98 0.16 -10.25
N HIS A 127 6.71 0.68 -9.24
CA HIS A 127 6.12 1.58 -8.24
C HIS A 127 5.68 2.90 -8.87
N VAL A 128 6.49 3.46 -9.76
CA VAL A 128 6.13 4.65 -10.55
C VAL A 128 4.90 4.37 -11.43
N ALA A 129 4.88 3.20 -12.10
CA ALA A 129 3.78 2.82 -12.97
C ALA A 129 2.47 2.65 -12.19
N ILE A 130 2.48 1.89 -11.08
CA ILE A 130 1.26 1.64 -10.30
C ILE A 130 0.74 2.91 -9.64
N SER A 131 1.61 3.82 -9.20
CA SER A 131 1.22 5.14 -8.70
C SER A 131 0.38 5.90 -9.74
N ARG A 132 0.83 5.97 -10.98
CA ARG A 132 0.12 6.61 -12.08
C ARG A 132 -1.21 5.93 -12.38
N PHE A 133 -1.22 4.60 -12.50
CA PHE A 133 -2.44 3.84 -12.78
C PHE A 133 -3.48 3.98 -11.67
N ALA A 134 -3.06 3.99 -10.41
CA ALA A 134 -3.95 4.21 -9.28
C ALA A 134 -4.59 5.61 -9.31
N MET A 135 -3.80 6.66 -9.56
CA MET A 135 -4.31 8.03 -9.67
C MET A 135 -5.28 8.20 -10.84
N ASP A 136 -4.95 7.62 -12.01
CA ASP A 136 -5.84 7.61 -13.16
C ASP A 136 -7.15 6.88 -12.85
N ALA A 137 -7.09 5.73 -12.19
CA ALA A 137 -8.27 4.95 -11.82
C ALA A 137 -9.16 5.69 -10.82
N VAL A 138 -8.57 6.32 -9.79
CA VAL A 138 -9.32 7.16 -8.83
C VAL A 138 -10.03 8.32 -9.55
N SER A 139 -9.35 8.98 -10.47
CA SER A 139 -9.94 10.07 -11.27
C SER A 139 -11.09 9.58 -12.17
N MET A 140 -10.97 8.38 -12.74
CA MET A 140 -11.97 7.80 -13.64
C MET A 140 -13.16 7.17 -12.90
N ALA A 141 -12.96 6.62 -11.71
CA ALA A 141 -14.00 5.92 -10.93
C ALA A 141 -15.21 6.83 -10.61
N ARG A 142 -15.00 8.14 -10.49
CA ARG A 142 -16.07 9.13 -10.25
C ARG A 142 -16.91 9.50 -11.48
N LYS A 143 -16.45 9.10 -12.68
CA LYS A 143 -17.14 9.47 -13.94
C LYS A 143 -18.26 8.46 -14.24
N PRO A 144 -19.40 8.93 -14.82
CA PRO A 144 -20.41 8.03 -15.34
C PRO A 144 -19.81 7.04 -16.34
N ARG A 145 -20.21 5.79 -16.23
CA ARG A 145 -19.84 4.72 -17.16
C ARG A 145 -20.97 4.48 -18.16
N SER A 146 -20.72 3.65 -19.18
CA SER A 146 -21.76 3.29 -20.15
C SER A 146 -23.02 2.76 -19.44
N LEU A 147 -24.20 3.03 -20.01
CA LEU A 147 -25.50 2.57 -19.51
C LEU A 147 -25.57 1.05 -19.34
N SER A 148 -24.73 0.29 -20.05
CA SER A 148 -24.63 -1.17 -19.91
C SER A 148 -23.79 -1.63 -18.70
N CYS A 149 -23.11 -0.73 -18.01
CA CYS A 149 -22.29 -1.06 -16.83
C CYS A 149 -23.14 -0.99 -15.56
N SER A 150 -23.30 -2.13 -14.88
CA SER A 150 -24.03 -2.22 -13.60
C SER A 150 -23.28 -1.56 -12.42
N ILE A 151 -21.97 -1.33 -12.56
CA ILE A 151 -21.12 -0.77 -11.51
C ILE A 151 -21.30 0.75 -11.47
N LYS A 152 -21.80 1.28 -10.35
CA LYS A 152 -22.04 2.71 -10.16
C LYS A 152 -20.74 3.47 -9.95
N PRO A 153 -20.64 4.74 -10.46
CA PRO A 153 -19.51 5.61 -10.18
C PRO A 153 -19.28 5.78 -8.67
N TYR A 154 -18.03 5.96 -8.30
CA TYR A 154 -17.65 6.18 -6.91
C TYR A 154 -16.54 7.22 -6.78
N SER A 155 -16.65 8.08 -5.76
CA SER A 155 -15.65 9.09 -5.44
C SER A 155 -14.89 8.72 -4.18
N VAL A 156 -13.61 8.41 -4.32
CA VAL A 156 -12.67 8.23 -3.21
C VAL A 156 -12.51 9.58 -2.51
N GLN A 157 -12.51 9.61 -1.18
CA GLN A 157 -12.42 10.85 -0.42
C GLN A 157 -10.98 11.26 -0.13
N ARG A 158 -10.06 10.31 0.01
CA ARG A 158 -8.63 10.58 0.22
C ARG A 158 -7.76 9.61 -0.55
N VAL A 159 -6.69 10.13 -1.14
CA VAL A 159 -5.59 9.33 -1.65
C VAL A 159 -4.34 9.68 -0.87
N LEU A 160 -3.72 8.66 -0.31
CA LEU A 160 -2.44 8.74 0.37
C LEU A 160 -1.35 8.17 -0.53
N TRP A 161 -0.30 8.93 -0.70
CA TRP A 161 0.97 8.44 -1.21
C TRP A 161 1.85 8.00 -0.04
N THR A 162 2.60 6.93 -0.22
CA THR A 162 3.73 6.66 0.67
C THR A 162 4.66 7.87 0.65
N SER A 163 5.18 8.27 1.80
CA SER A 163 6.17 9.33 1.83
C SER A 163 7.42 8.93 1.05
N SER A 164 8.04 9.86 0.34
CA SER A 164 9.35 9.66 -0.29
C SER A 164 10.48 9.48 0.73
N ILE A 165 10.19 9.71 2.01
CA ILE A 165 11.13 9.48 3.11
C ILE A 165 10.91 8.06 3.60
N ALA A 166 11.78 7.15 3.16
CA ALA A 166 11.83 5.79 3.67
C ALA A 166 12.51 5.80 5.05
N PRO A 167 11.82 5.44 6.14
CA PRO A 167 12.40 5.49 7.48
C PRO A 167 13.70 4.70 7.61
N TRP A 168 13.88 3.66 6.81
CA TRP A 168 15.07 2.79 6.78
C TRP A 168 16.23 3.33 5.94
N GLU A 169 16.07 4.42 5.21
CA GLU A 169 17.10 5.03 4.36
C GLU A 169 17.75 6.27 5.00
N THR A 170 17.15 6.79 6.06
CA THR A 170 17.67 7.97 6.72
C THR A 170 18.98 7.64 7.46
N THR A 171 20.08 8.21 7.00
CA THR A 171 21.41 8.08 7.63
C THR A 171 21.65 9.12 8.73
N GLN A 172 20.74 10.08 8.88
CA GLN A 172 20.77 11.10 9.93
C GLN A 172 19.40 11.19 10.61
N PRO A 173 19.34 11.60 11.88
CA PRO A 173 18.10 11.85 12.57
C PRO A 173 17.30 12.92 11.80
N LEU A 174 16.24 12.52 11.14
CA LEU A 174 15.30 13.42 10.48
C LEU A 174 14.10 13.64 11.41
N ASP A 175 13.83 14.89 11.72
CA ASP A 175 12.58 15.19 12.41
C ASP A 175 11.41 15.06 11.44
N LEU A 176 10.74 13.91 11.48
CA LEU A 176 9.59 13.61 10.63
C LEU A 176 8.42 14.58 10.84
N ARG A 177 8.40 15.34 11.93
CA ARG A 177 7.34 16.33 12.21
C ARG A 177 7.48 17.58 11.35
N THR A 178 8.66 17.86 10.87
CA THR A 178 8.97 19.03 10.05
C THR A 178 9.47 18.65 8.66
N ALA A 179 9.59 17.35 8.38
CA ALA A 179 10.12 16.86 7.12
C ALA A 179 9.17 17.19 5.95
N PRO A 180 9.69 17.77 4.86
CA PRO A 180 8.87 18.07 3.69
C PRO A 180 8.31 16.78 3.08
N GLY A 181 7.02 16.80 2.70
CA GLY A 181 6.35 15.64 2.11
C GLY A 181 5.84 14.62 3.11
N VAL A 182 5.77 14.96 4.39
CA VAL A 182 5.10 14.20 5.44
C VAL A 182 3.86 14.96 5.88
N ASP A 183 2.69 14.58 5.36
CA ASP A 183 1.41 15.16 5.76
C ASP A 183 0.75 14.37 6.89
N PHE A 184 1.09 13.08 7.00
CA PHE A 184 0.66 12.21 8.09
C PHE A 184 1.86 11.49 8.70
N LEU A 185 1.95 11.54 10.02
CA LEU A 185 2.89 10.78 10.82
C LEU A 185 2.10 9.90 11.80
N LEU A 186 2.00 8.62 11.51
CA LEU A 186 1.27 7.68 12.32
C LEU A 186 2.19 7.04 13.37
N ASP A 187 1.80 7.12 14.63
CA ASP A 187 2.33 6.27 15.67
C ASP A 187 1.64 4.89 15.56
N VAL A 188 2.42 3.88 15.25
CA VAL A 188 2.01 2.49 15.14
C VAL A 188 2.77 1.59 16.11
N SER A 189 3.38 2.16 17.14
CA SER A 189 4.19 1.47 18.14
C SER A 189 3.46 0.30 18.81
N ALA A 190 2.15 0.44 19.06
CA ALA A 190 1.31 -0.62 19.60
C ALA A 190 1.17 -1.83 18.64
N HIS A 191 1.54 -1.68 17.38
CA HIS A 191 1.39 -2.70 16.32
C HIS A 191 2.73 -3.12 15.71
N LYS A 192 3.87 -2.66 16.25
CA LYS A 192 5.20 -2.93 15.69
C LYS A 192 5.51 -4.43 15.60
N GLU A 193 5.05 -5.22 16.57
CA GLU A 193 5.27 -6.67 16.56
C GLU A 193 4.47 -7.37 15.44
N ALA A 194 3.23 -6.94 15.19
CA ALA A 194 2.44 -7.45 14.09
C ALA A 194 3.06 -7.07 12.73
N LYS A 195 3.55 -5.83 12.59
CA LYS A 195 4.30 -5.38 11.41
C LYS A 195 5.56 -6.22 11.21
N ALA A 196 6.36 -6.43 12.26
CA ALA A 196 7.56 -7.26 12.20
C ALA A 196 7.25 -8.71 11.83
N ALA A 197 6.16 -9.28 12.37
CA ALA A 197 5.72 -10.62 12.04
C ALA A 197 5.29 -10.75 10.56
N ALA A 198 4.53 -9.78 10.05
CA ALA A 198 4.11 -9.75 8.66
C ALA A 198 5.31 -9.65 7.69
N LEU A 199 6.29 -8.78 7.98
CA LEU A 199 7.53 -8.69 7.21
C LEU A 199 8.29 -10.02 7.13
N ARG A 200 8.36 -10.78 8.24
CA ARG A 200 9.06 -12.08 8.29
C ARG A 200 8.37 -13.19 7.49
N LEU A 201 7.11 -13.02 7.11
CA LEU A 201 6.40 -14.00 6.27
C LEU A 201 6.92 -13.98 4.82
N TYR A 202 7.50 -12.87 4.37
CA TYR A 202 8.11 -12.77 3.04
C TYR A 202 9.53 -13.36 3.01
N GLN A 203 9.61 -14.68 3.15
CA GLN A 203 10.87 -15.41 3.26
C GLN A 203 11.73 -15.28 2.00
N THR A 204 11.11 -15.25 0.82
CA THR A 204 11.85 -15.04 -0.44
C THR A 204 12.51 -13.66 -0.49
N GLN A 205 11.96 -12.68 0.22
CA GLN A 205 12.45 -11.30 0.28
C GLN A 205 13.17 -10.96 1.59
N HIS A 206 13.55 -11.98 2.40
CA HIS A 206 14.17 -11.75 3.71
C HIS A 206 15.44 -10.89 3.68
N VAL A 207 16.23 -10.96 2.60
CA VAL A 207 17.47 -10.18 2.47
C VAL A 207 17.21 -8.67 2.43
N PRO A 208 16.37 -8.11 1.52
CA PRO A 208 16.03 -6.69 1.56
C PRO A 208 15.28 -6.31 2.84
N ILE A 209 14.39 -7.16 3.34
CA ILE A 209 13.65 -6.90 4.60
C ILE A 209 14.62 -6.78 5.78
N THR A 210 15.57 -7.70 5.92
CA THR A 210 16.58 -7.63 6.98
C THR A 210 17.41 -6.36 6.85
N ARG A 211 17.85 -6.02 5.64
CA ARG A 211 18.62 -4.79 5.39
C ARG A 211 17.85 -3.51 5.74
N CYS A 212 16.57 -3.44 5.39
CA CYS A 212 15.76 -2.25 5.58
C CYS A 212 15.26 -2.09 7.03
N PHE A 213 15.04 -3.19 7.74
CA PHE A 213 14.45 -3.18 9.07
C PHE A 213 15.36 -3.82 10.12
N PHE A 214 15.54 -5.12 10.08
CA PHE A 214 16.05 -5.92 11.20
C PHE A 214 17.55 -5.79 11.46
N SER A 215 18.35 -5.30 10.51
CA SER A 215 19.76 -5.00 10.72
C SER A 215 20.01 -3.57 11.19
N LYS A 216 18.97 -2.75 11.34
CA LYS A 216 19.10 -1.37 11.77
C LYS A 216 19.15 -1.27 13.30
N SER A 217 19.99 -0.38 13.82
CA SER A 217 20.12 -0.11 15.27
C SER A 217 18.85 0.54 15.85
N ASP A 218 18.08 1.24 15.02
CA ASP A 218 16.85 1.96 15.34
C ASP A 218 15.59 1.21 14.85
N VAL A 219 15.67 -0.12 14.73
CA VAL A 219 14.56 -0.96 14.23
C VAL A 219 13.23 -0.70 14.94
N ASP A 220 13.26 -0.49 16.23
CA ASP A 220 12.06 -0.19 17.03
C ASP A 220 11.39 1.10 16.58
N ASP A 221 12.16 2.12 16.30
CA ASP A 221 11.69 3.41 15.80
C ASP A 221 11.10 3.28 14.38
N ILE A 222 11.81 2.57 13.50
CA ILE A 222 11.38 2.30 12.12
C ILE A 222 10.06 1.53 12.10
N LEU A 223 9.91 0.53 12.95
CA LEU A 223 8.68 -0.27 13.02
C LEU A 223 7.52 0.49 13.68
N SER A 224 7.81 1.48 14.53
CA SER A 224 6.82 2.23 15.31
C SER A 224 6.16 3.38 14.58
N ARG A 225 6.63 3.75 13.40
CA ARG A 225 6.14 4.92 12.66
C ARG A 225 5.87 4.59 11.20
N GLU A 226 4.85 5.24 10.64
CA GLU A 226 4.57 5.25 9.21
C GLU A 226 4.24 6.66 8.76
N THR A 227 4.73 7.04 7.58
CA THR A 227 4.57 8.38 7.03
C THR A 227 3.86 8.33 5.69
N PHE A 228 2.95 9.28 5.50
CA PHE A 228 2.22 9.41 4.24
C PHE A 228 2.12 10.87 3.82
N ARG A 229 1.95 11.07 2.51
CA ARG A 229 1.64 12.35 1.90
C ARG A 229 0.21 12.33 1.36
N GLN A 230 -0.52 13.43 1.49
CA GLN A 230 -1.84 13.55 0.87
C GLN A 230 -1.71 13.94 -0.61
N ALA A 231 -2.10 13.03 -1.50
CA ALA A 231 -2.21 13.32 -2.92
C ALA A 231 -3.52 14.05 -3.25
N TYR A 232 -4.58 13.68 -2.57
CA TYR A 232 -5.92 14.24 -2.70
C TYR A 232 -6.70 14.03 -1.40
N GLY A 233 -7.56 14.98 -1.04
CA GLY A 233 -8.42 14.83 0.13
C GLY A 233 -8.84 16.17 0.74
N PRO A 234 -9.58 16.14 1.84
CA PRO A 234 -9.92 17.33 2.62
C PRO A 234 -8.67 18.07 3.10
N ALA A 235 -8.78 19.38 3.25
CA ALA A 235 -7.72 20.19 3.85
C ALA A 235 -7.38 19.67 5.26
N LEU A 236 -6.11 19.81 5.63
CA LEU A 236 -5.60 19.45 6.96
C LEU A 236 -5.28 20.74 7.71
N ASP A 237 -5.86 20.89 8.90
CA ASP A 237 -5.61 22.07 9.75
C ASP A 237 -4.24 22.00 10.43
N LEU A 238 -3.72 20.80 10.62
CA LEU A 238 -2.41 20.53 11.22
C LEU A 238 -1.64 19.50 10.39
N VAL A 239 -0.38 19.78 10.12
CA VAL A 239 0.56 18.89 9.41
C VAL A 239 1.84 18.76 10.25
N PRO A 240 2.33 17.53 10.50
CA PRO A 240 1.71 16.27 10.14
C PRO A 240 0.52 15.93 11.04
N CYS A 241 -0.52 15.38 10.43
CA CYS A 241 -1.67 14.83 11.13
C CYS A 241 -1.38 13.39 11.60
N ASN A 242 -1.94 12.99 12.73
CA ASN A 242 -1.77 11.63 13.26
C ASN A 242 -2.95 10.69 12.94
N ASP A 243 -3.94 11.16 12.20
CA ASP A 243 -5.11 10.37 11.81
C ASP A 243 -5.46 10.60 10.34
N VAL A 244 -5.35 9.54 9.53
CA VAL A 244 -5.66 9.60 8.10
C VAL A 244 -7.17 9.68 7.80
N LEU A 245 -8.03 9.58 8.80
CA LEU A 245 -9.48 9.74 8.65
C LEU A 245 -9.97 11.16 8.98
N THR A 246 -9.10 12.07 9.41
CA THR A 246 -9.45 13.48 9.67
C THR A 246 -10.15 14.11 8.47
N GLY A 247 -11.38 14.60 8.65
CA GLY A 247 -12.17 15.21 7.59
C GLY A 247 -12.86 14.25 6.62
N ILE A 248 -12.77 12.93 6.83
CA ILE A 248 -13.45 11.91 6.01
C ILE A 248 -14.88 11.69 6.51
N ASN A 249 -15.83 11.70 5.58
CA ASN A 249 -17.22 11.36 5.85
C ASN A 249 -17.45 9.85 5.69
N LEU A 250 -17.65 9.13 6.78
CA LEU A 250 -17.83 7.67 6.77
C LEU A 250 -19.26 7.24 6.39
N ASN A 251 -20.20 8.15 6.21
CA ASN A 251 -21.59 7.84 5.90
C ASN A 251 -21.90 7.80 4.39
N THR A 252 -20.87 7.72 3.52
CA THR A 252 -21.03 7.71 2.04
C THR A 252 -20.74 6.35 1.43
#